data_59cfede602f9f95131b0169823dc0c57
#
_entry.id   59cfede602f9f95131b0169823dc0c57
#
_cell.length_a   1.000
_cell.length_b   1.000
_cell.length_c   1.000
_cell.angle_alpha   90.00
_cell.angle_beta   90.00
_cell.angle_gamma   90.00
#
_symmetry.space_group_name_H-M   'P 1'
#
loop_
_entity.id
_entity.type
_entity.pdbx_description
1 polymer ?
#
loop_
_entity_poly.entity_id
_entity_poly.type
_entity_poly.pdbx_seq_one_letter_code
_entity_poly.pdbx_strand_id
1 'polypeptide(L)'
;IKPTKYIGVWWEYFTGQGSTWAYSNTQDIVLGATDFSKLKPNGTHGANTKHVKEYIDFAAEHKFDAVLVEGWNEGWEDNTAFKKERIYSFTKAYPDFDVKELSKYASQKGIKIIIHHETTSSTAEYERKLENALNFMNDNNYSAVKTGYVGPIIPRGEHHDGQTMVNHYLHVAKEAAKHKIMVNSHEAVRPTGLHRTYPNWFAQESARGTEFETFEGNNPDHTTILPFTRLMGGPMDYTPGIFQGDLSVYGNKTNKLSTTLVKQLA
;
A
#
# COMPACT_ATOMS: atom_id res chain seq x y z
N ILE A 1 12.32 -16.55 5.76
CA ILE A 1 11.47 -15.70 4.89
C ILE A 1 12.24 -15.45 3.61
N LYS A 2 11.62 -15.69 2.47
CA LYS A 2 12.22 -15.45 1.15
C LYS A 2 11.97 -13.99 0.77
N PRO A 3 12.96 -13.25 0.24
CA PRO A 3 12.73 -11.94 -0.36
C PRO A 3 11.63 -12.02 -1.43
N THR A 4 10.78 -11.00 -1.49
CA THR A 4 9.61 -10.98 -2.37
C THR A 4 9.76 -9.84 -3.37
N LYS A 5 9.76 -10.16 -4.66
CA LYS A 5 9.66 -9.18 -5.76
C LYS A 5 8.19 -8.97 -6.07
N TYR A 6 7.74 -7.73 -6.08
CA TYR A 6 6.35 -7.43 -6.40
C TYR A 6 6.20 -6.21 -7.32
N ILE A 7 5.08 -6.14 -7.99
CA ILE A 7 4.58 -4.96 -8.69
C ILE A 7 3.30 -4.48 -8.04
N GLY A 8 2.89 -3.23 -8.28
CA GLY A 8 1.76 -2.66 -7.57
C GLY A 8 0.76 -1.93 -8.45
N VAL A 9 -0.52 -2.11 -8.16
CA VAL A 9 -1.64 -1.35 -8.73
C VAL A 9 -1.78 -0.04 -7.93
N TRP A 10 -0.84 0.88 -8.05
CA TRP A 10 -0.88 2.18 -7.37
C TRP A 10 -0.13 3.28 -8.14
N TRP A 11 0.94 2.95 -8.85
CA TRP A 11 1.76 3.95 -9.52
C TRP A 11 0.99 4.74 -10.58
N GLU A 12 0.07 4.12 -11.26
CA GLU A 12 -0.80 4.75 -12.26
C GLU A 12 -1.64 5.91 -11.69
N TYR A 13 -1.93 5.90 -10.38
CA TYR A 13 -2.61 7.00 -9.70
C TYR A 13 -1.77 8.29 -9.68
N PHE A 14 -0.46 8.16 -9.67
CA PHE A 14 0.48 9.28 -9.67
C PHE A 14 0.92 9.71 -11.08
N THR A 15 0.84 8.83 -12.06
CA THR A 15 1.37 9.12 -13.41
C THR A 15 0.41 9.91 -14.29
N GLY A 16 -0.82 10.15 -13.86
CA GLY A 16 -1.82 10.91 -14.64
C GLY A 16 -2.57 10.09 -15.68
N GLN A 17 -2.53 8.76 -15.59
CA GLN A 17 -3.31 7.86 -16.47
C GLN A 17 -4.82 7.84 -16.15
N GLY A 18 -5.25 8.61 -15.16
CA GLY A 18 -6.67 8.75 -14.80
C GLY A 18 -7.21 7.69 -13.85
N SER A 19 -6.41 6.73 -13.42
CA SER A 19 -6.84 5.74 -12.41
C SER A 19 -7.07 6.37 -11.05
N THR A 20 -8.04 5.84 -10.31
CA THR A 20 -8.43 6.30 -8.96
C THR A 20 -8.46 5.15 -7.97
N TRP A 21 -8.19 5.45 -6.68
CA TRP A 21 -8.41 4.50 -5.58
C TRP A 21 -9.90 4.30 -5.30
N ALA A 22 -10.73 5.33 -5.50
CA ALA A 22 -12.17 5.29 -5.25
C ALA A 22 -12.93 4.60 -6.39
N TYR A 23 -13.97 3.85 -6.01
CA TYR A 23 -14.88 3.20 -6.93
C TYR A 23 -15.88 4.18 -7.58
N SER A 24 -16.28 5.21 -6.83
CA SER A 24 -17.27 6.19 -7.26
C SER A 24 -16.81 7.63 -7.05
N ASN A 25 -17.53 8.59 -7.64
CA ASN A 25 -17.34 10.02 -7.37
C ASN A 25 -18.32 10.56 -6.30
N THR A 26 -19.01 9.67 -5.60
CA THR A 26 -19.97 10.03 -4.57
C THR A 26 -19.22 10.65 -3.38
N GLN A 27 -19.67 11.81 -2.95
CA GLN A 27 -19.20 12.45 -1.71
C GLN A 27 -20.08 12.01 -0.53
N ASP A 28 -19.66 12.31 0.68
CA ASP A 28 -20.42 12.09 1.91
C ASP A 28 -20.80 10.62 2.18
N ILE A 29 -19.94 9.69 1.82
CA ILE A 29 -20.11 8.30 2.19
C ILE A 29 -20.04 8.13 3.72
N VAL A 30 -20.80 7.18 4.25
CA VAL A 30 -20.75 6.77 5.65
C VAL A 30 -20.40 5.29 5.70
N LEU A 31 -19.18 4.98 6.14
CA LEU A 31 -18.69 3.62 6.20
C LEU A 31 -19.61 2.74 7.08
N GLY A 32 -20.07 1.62 6.53
CA GLY A 32 -20.98 0.68 7.17
C GLY A 32 -22.47 1.02 7.02
N ALA A 33 -22.81 2.21 6.47
CA ALA A 33 -24.19 2.60 6.17
C ALA A 33 -24.41 2.79 4.66
N THR A 34 -23.42 3.30 3.94
CA THR A 34 -23.49 3.44 2.48
C THR A 34 -23.48 2.06 1.82
N ASP A 35 -24.44 1.82 0.94
CA ASP A 35 -24.49 0.62 0.11
C ASP A 35 -23.71 0.85 -1.19
N PHE A 36 -22.46 0.46 -1.21
CA PHE A 36 -21.55 0.65 -2.35
C PHE A 36 -22.03 -0.04 -3.62
N SER A 37 -22.82 -1.12 -3.51
CA SER A 37 -23.37 -1.81 -4.69
C SER A 37 -24.38 -0.96 -5.47
N LYS A 38 -24.92 0.08 -4.86
CA LYS A 38 -25.86 1.04 -5.48
C LYS A 38 -25.19 2.31 -5.98
N LEU A 39 -23.91 2.51 -5.70
CA LEU A 39 -23.17 3.66 -6.19
C LEU A 39 -22.86 3.50 -7.68
N LYS A 40 -22.86 4.64 -8.40
CA LYS A 40 -22.44 4.65 -9.79
C LYS A 40 -20.90 4.56 -9.87
N PRO A 41 -20.34 3.55 -10.54
CA PRO A 41 -18.90 3.48 -10.75
C PRO A 41 -18.40 4.70 -11.51
N ASN A 42 -17.21 5.19 -11.16
CA ASN A 42 -16.58 6.31 -11.86
C ASN A 42 -15.94 5.89 -13.21
N GLY A 43 -15.74 4.60 -13.42
CA GLY A 43 -15.13 4.06 -14.62
C GLY A 43 -13.61 4.15 -14.67
N THR A 44 -12.98 4.66 -13.61
CA THR A 44 -11.53 4.85 -13.50
C THR A 44 -10.91 4.12 -12.30
N HIS A 45 -11.68 3.33 -11.57
CA HIS A 45 -11.20 2.57 -10.43
C HIS A 45 -10.12 1.57 -10.87
N GLY A 46 -8.88 1.75 -10.37
CA GLY A 46 -7.73 0.95 -10.78
C GLY A 46 -7.73 -0.46 -10.20
N ALA A 47 -8.20 -0.64 -8.97
CA ALA A 47 -8.22 -1.94 -8.30
C ALA A 47 -9.42 -2.82 -8.68
N ASN A 48 -9.93 -2.74 -9.92
CA ASN A 48 -10.99 -3.63 -10.37
C ASN A 48 -10.46 -5.02 -10.75
N THR A 49 -11.30 -6.03 -10.68
CA THR A 49 -10.97 -7.45 -10.90
C THR A 49 -10.25 -7.69 -12.23
N LYS A 50 -10.71 -7.07 -13.31
CA LYS A 50 -10.11 -7.25 -14.65
C LYS A 50 -8.67 -6.71 -14.66
N HIS A 51 -8.49 -5.49 -14.20
CA HIS A 51 -7.19 -4.82 -14.22
C HIS A 51 -6.17 -5.50 -13.28
N VAL A 52 -6.60 -5.93 -12.10
CA VAL A 52 -5.73 -6.70 -11.20
C VAL A 52 -5.28 -8.03 -11.82
N LYS A 53 -6.13 -8.70 -12.62
CA LYS A 53 -5.71 -9.90 -13.37
C LYS A 53 -4.62 -9.59 -14.40
N GLU A 54 -4.68 -8.44 -15.07
CA GLU A 54 -3.63 -8.01 -15.99
C GLU A 54 -2.29 -7.85 -15.26
N TYR A 55 -2.28 -7.28 -14.05
CA TYR A 55 -1.08 -7.22 -13.20
C TYR A 55 -0.60 -8.60 -12.76
N ILE A 56 -1.51 -9.52 -12.42
CA ILE A 56 -1.16 -10.89 -12.05
C ILE A 56 -0.53 -11.62 -13.23
N ASP A 57 -1.06 -11.47 -14.44
CA ASP A 57 -0.50 -12.07 -15.66
C ASP A 57 0.90 -11.52 -15.96
N PHE A 58 1.06 -10.20 -15.89
CA PHE A 58 2.36 -9.56 -16.04
C PHE A 58 3.37 -10.07 -14.99
N ALA A 59 2.94 -10.15 -13.73
CA ALA A 59 3.80 -10.64 -12.66
C ALA A 59 4.26 -12.08 -12.90
N ALA A 60 3.35 -12.95 -13.37
CA ALA A 60 3.67 -14.34 -13.69
C ALA A 60 4.64 -14.45 -14.88
N GLU A 61 4.39 -13.70 -15.96
CA GLU A 61 5.24 -13.68 -17.15
C GLU A 61 6.67 -13.22 -16.84
N HIS A 62 6.80 -12.16 -16.00
CA HIS A 62 8.08 -11.54 -15.66
C HIS A 62 8.71 -12.06 -14.36
N LYS A 63 8.19 -13.17 -13.80
CA LYS A 63 8.76 -13.87 -12.63
C LYS A 63 8.83 -12.99 -11.37
N PHE A 64 7.80 -12.18 -11.15
CA PHE A 64 7.54 -11.58 -9.86
C PHE A 64 6.88 -12.60 -8.93
N ASP A 65 6.97 -12.36 -7.63
CA ASP A 65 6.40 -13.25 -6.62
C ASP A 65 4.99 -12.78 -6.21
N ALA A 66 4.68 -11.48 -6.37
CA ALA A 66 3.44 -10.90 -5.87
C ALA A 66 2.96 -9.66 -6.64
N VAL A 67 1.69 -9.32 -6.43
CA VAL A 67 1.06 -8.06 -6.82
C VAL A 67 0.53 -7.36 -5.58
N LEU A 68 0.94 -6.11 -5.35
CA LEU A 68 0.35 -5.23 -4.34
C LEU A 68 -0.90 -4.56 -4.93
N VAL A 69 -2.01 -4.56 -4.19
CA VAL A 69 -3.26 -3.91 -4.61
C VAL A 69 -3.69 -2.87 -3.59
N GLU A 70 -3.66 -1.61 -3.99
CA GLU A 70 -4.23 -0.48 -3.26
C GLU A 70 -5.62 -0.13 -3.82
N GLY A 71 -6.49 0.49 -3.01
CA GLY A 71 -7.81 0.93 -3.45
C GLY A 71 -8.83 -0.20 -3.59
N TRP A 72 -8.57 -1.39 -3.09
CA TRP A 72 -9.45 -2.54 -3.22
C TRP A 72 -10.73 -2.47 -2.37
N ASN A 73 -10.72 -1.68 -1.31
CA ASN A 73 -11.67 -1.68 -0.21
C ASN A 73 -12.49 -0.39 -0.11
N GLU A 74 -13.68 -0.48 0.47
CA GLU A 74 -14.59 0.65 0.68
C GLU A 74 -13.95 1.78 1.51
N GLY A 75 -14.18 3.05 1.11
CA GLY A 75 -13.84 4.24 1.90
C GLY A 75 -13.01 5.31 1.19
N TRP A 76 -12.46 5.05 0.01
CA TRP A 76 -11.59 5.99 -0.70
C TRP A 76 -12.31 7.20 -1.31
N GLU A 77 -13.64 7.22 -1.30
CA GLU A 77 -14.46 8.36 -1.70
C GLU A 77 -14.38 9.52 -0.71
N ASP A 78 -13.96 9.24 0.54
CA ASP A 78 -13.91 10.26 1.59
C ASP A 78 -12.66 11.12 1.48
N ASN A 79 -12.80 12.29 0.87
CA ASN A 79 -11.71 13.26 0.71
C ASN A 79 -11.34 14.01 2.02
N THR A 80 -12.06 13.76 3.11
CA THR A 80 -11.74 14.31 4.43
C THR A 80 -10.93 13.34 5.31
N ALA A 81 -10.28 12.37 4.68
CA ALA A 81 -9.55 11.28 5.27
C ALA A 81 -8.69 11.66 6.49
N PHE A 82 -7.89 12.71 6.40
CA PHE A 82 -6.99 13.12 7.50
C PHE A 82 -7.68 13.73 8.73
N LYS A 83 -9.01 13.71 8.79
CA LYS A 83 -9.82 14.34 9.86
C LYS A 83 -10.74 13.38 10.56
N LYS A 84 -10.91 12.17 10.05
CA LYS A 84 -11.88 11.18 10.55
C LYS A 84 -11.17 9.92 11.03
N GLU A 85 -11.71 9.25 12.06
CA GLU A 85 -11.22 7.98 12.55
C GLU A 85 -11.66 6.79 11.71
N ARG A 86 -12.89 6.84 11.15
CA ARG A 86 -13.50 5.71 10.44
C ARG A 86 -13.62 6.00 8.96
N ILE A 87 -12.60 5.62 8.20
CA ILE A 87 -12.55 5.90 6.79
C ILE A 87 -12.62 4.64 5.94
N TYR A 88 -11.83 3.62 6.30
CA TYR A 88 -11.69 2.41 5.49
C TYR A 88 -12.31 1.18 6.13
N SER A 89 -12.86 0.32 5.29
CA SER A 89 -13.13 -1.07 5.64
C SER A 89 -11.88 -1.91 5.37
N PHE A 90 -11.52 -2.79 6.29
CA PHE A 90 -10.43 -3.75 6.09
C PHE A 90 -10.94 -5.17 5.76
N THR A 91 -12.25 -5.31 5.56
CA THR A 91 -12.92 -6.60 5.31
C THR A 91 -13.97 -6.55 4.20
N LYS A 92 -14.20 -5.36 3.60
CA LYS A 92 -15.16 -5.18 2.51
C LYS A 92 -14.48 -4.61 1.29
N ALA A 93 -14.51 -5.37 0.21
CA ALA A 93 -14.04 -4.93 -1.10
C ALA A 93 -15.10 -4.10 -1.81
N TYR A 94 -14.66 -3.28 -2.77
CA TYR A 94 -15.56 -2.64 -3.71
C TYR A 94 -16.30 -3.66 -4.58
N PRO A 95 -17.47 -3.30 -5.16
CA PRO A 95 -18.30 -4.23 -5.94
C PRO A 95 -17.61 -4.82 -7.17
N ASP A 96 -16.63 -4.13 -7.72
CA ASP A 96 -15.86 -4.55 -8.90
C ASP A 96 -14.54 -5.28 -8.56
N PHE A 97 -14.24 -5.47 -7.27
CA PHE A 97 -13.10 -6.25 -6.79
C PHE A 97 -13.54 -7.59 -6.23
N ASP A 98 -13.50 -8.65 -7.04
CA ASP A 98 -13.86 -9.99 -6.60
C ASP A 98 -12.70 -10.67 -5.87
N VAL A 99 -12.78 -10.63 -4.54
CA VAL A 99 -11.76 -11.18 -3.62
C VAL A 99 -11.49 -12.66 -3.87
N LYS A 100 -12.54 -13.45 -4.05
CA LYS A 100 -12.43 -14.91 -4.20
C LYS A 100 -11.88 -15.30 -5.58
N GLU A 101 -12.36 -14.62 -6.62
CA GLU A 101 -11.88 -14.83 -7.98
C GLU A 101 -10.41 -14.47 -8.10
N LEU A 102 -9.99 -13.32 -7.58
CA LEU A 102 -8.61 -12.87 -7.63
C LEU A 102 -7.67 -13.76 -6.82
N SER A 103 -8.07 -14.17 -5.62
CA SER A 103 -7.28 -15.12 -4.81
C SER A 103 -7.06 -16.45 -5.54
N LYS A 104 -8.12 -17.00 -6.14
CA LYS A 104 -8.05 -18.22 -6.95
C LYS A 104 -7.15 -18.03 -8.18
N TYR A 105 -7.35 -16.93 -8.92
CA TYR A 105 -6.61 -16.64 -10.14
C TYR A 105 -5.11 -16.48 -9.87
N ALA A 106 -4.76 -15.69 -8.86
CA ALA A 106 -3.38 -15.49 -8.46
C ALA A 106 -2.71 -16.82 -8.05
N SER A 107 -3.41 -17.63 -7.25
CA SER A 107 -2.90 -18.95 -6.84
C SER A 107 -2.64 -19.88 -8.03
N GLN A 108 -3.51 -19.88 -9.05
CA GLN A 108 -3.31 -20.66 -10.28
C GLN A 108 -2.10 -20.24 -11.09
N LYS A 109 -1.73 -18.96 -11.01
CA LYS A 109 -0.54 -18.38 -11.66
C LYS A 109 0.73 -18.46 -10.79
N GLY A 110 0.62 -18.94 -9.55
CA GLY A 110 1.72 -18.97 -8.58
C GLY A 110 2.09 -17.59 -8.03
N ILE A 111 1.21 -16.60 -8.18
CA ILE A 111 1.40 -15.22 -7.70
C ILE A 111 0.67 -15.01 -6.38
N LYS A 112 1.27 -14.25 -5.47
CA LYS A 112 0.64 -13.82 -4.22
C LYS A 112 0.02 -12.43 -4.39
N ILE A 113 -1.01 -12.15 -3.63
CA ILE A 113 -1.56 -10.79 -3.50
C ILE A 113 -1.08 -10.22 -2.16
N ILE A 114 -0.50 -9.03 -2.21
CA ILE A 114 -0.23 -8.17 -1.06
C ILE A 114 -1.40 -7.20 -0.98
N ILE A 115 -2.15 -7.27 0.10
CA ILE A 115 -3.28 -6.38 0.29
C ILE A 115 -2.83 -5.10 0.99
N HIS A 116 -3.45 -3.97 0.66
CA HIS A 116 -3.14 -2.68 1.28
C HIS A 116 -4.16 -2.33 2.36
N HIS A 117 -3.69 -1.94 3.53
CA HIS A 117 -4.48 -1.35 4.61
C HIS A 117 -4.03 0.10 4.81
N GLU A 118 -4.63 1.05 4.08
CA GLU A 118 -4.48 2.45 4.41
C GLU A 118 -5.28 2.79 5.66
N THR A 119 -4.65 3.43 6.63
CA THR A 119 -5.29 3.77 7.90
C THR A 119 -5.59 5.26 8.03
N THR A 120 -5.04 6.11 7.14
CA THR A 120 -4.97 7.57 7.30
C THR A 120 -4.51 7.98 8.70
N SER A 121 -3.56 7.24 9.21
CA SER A 121 -2.99 7.42 10.54
C SER A 121 -3.97 7.28 11.72
N SER A 122 -5.17 6.71 11.48
CA SER A 122 -6.14 6.40 12.54
C SER A 122 -5.81 5.08 13.22
N THR A 123 -4.77 5.08 14.02
CA THR A 123 -4.16 3.89 14.61
C THR A 123 -5.08 3.16 15.58
N ALA A 124 -5.78 3.90 16.44
CA ALA A 124 -6.73 3.30 17.39
C ALA A 124 -7.88 2.57 16.68
N GLU A 125 -8.38 3.12 15.56
CA GLU A 125 -9.42 2.44 14.78
C GLU A 125 -8.86 1.22 14.05
N TYR A 126 -7.63 1.30 13.54
CA TYR A 126 -6.99 0.15 12.91
C TYR A 126 -6.77 -0.99 13.91
N GLU A 127 -6.28 -0.70 15.12
CA GLU A 127 -6.11 -1.70 16.17
C GLU A 127 -7.42 -2.38 16.57
N ARG A 128 -8.52 -1.62 16.67
CA ARG A 128 -9.86 -2.19 16.95
C ARG A 128 -10.34 -3.18 15.88
N LYS A 129 -9.89 -3.01 14.64
CA LYS A 129 -10.28 -3.84 13.49
C LYS A 129 -9.23 -4.88 13.10
N LEU A 130 -8.04 -4.82 13.69
CA LEU A 130 -6.87 -5.58 13.24
C LEU A 130 -7.12 -7.09 13.20
N GLU A 131 -7.69 -7.65 14.25
CA GLU A 131 -8.00 -9.09 14.31
C GLU A 131 -8.93 -9.52 13.17
N ASN A 132 -10.01 -8.77 12.93
CA ASN A 132 -10.95 -9.06 11.84
C ASN A 132 -10.28 -8.89 10.46
N ALA A 133 -9.42 -7.90 10.31
CA ALA A 133 -8.68 -7.68 9.08
C ALA A 133 -7.70 -8.83 8.78
N LEU A 134 -6.99 -9.31 9.80
CA LEU A 134 -6.05 -10.43 9.65
C LEU A 134 -6.79 -11.76 9.39
N ASN A 135 -7.94 -11.99 10.04
CA ASN A 135 -8.80 -13.14 9.74
C ASN A 135 -9.31 -13.10 8.31
N PHE A 136 -9.80 -11.94 7.84
CA PHE A 136 -10.20 -11.76 6.44
C PHE A 136 -9.07 -12.10 5.47
N MET A 137 -7.84 -11.70 5.76
CA MET A 137 -6.68 -12.03 4.94
C MET A 137 -6.44 -13.55 4.88
N ASN A 138 -6.49 -14.24 6.02
CA ASN A 138 -6.33 -15.70 6.08
C ASN A 138 -7.43 -16.41 5.30
N ASP A 139 -8.70 -16.00 5.46
CA ASP A 139 -9.85 -16.57 4.76
C ASP A 139 -9.78 -16.41 3.23
N ASN A 140 -8.98 -15.46 2.78
CA ASN A 140 -8.79 -15.14 1.37
C ASN A 140 -7.37 -15.44 0.85
N ASN A 141 -6.55 -16.13 1.64
CA ASN A 141 -5.23 -16.57 1.24
C ASN A 141 -4.23 -15.43 0.98
N TYR A 142 -4.41 -14.30 1.63
CA TYR A 142 -3.50 -13.16 1.58
C TYR A 142 -2.44 -13.30 2.67
N SER A 143 -1.18 -13.46 2.29
CA SER A 143 -0.08 -13.75 3.22
C SER A 143 0.80 -12.55 3.54
N ALA A 144 0.50 -11.39 2.98
CA ALA A 144 1.23 -10.16 3.23
C ALA A 144 0.31 -8.94 3.17
N VAL A 145 0.60 -7.95 4.00
CA VAL A 145 -0.09 -6.66 4.06
C VAL A 145 0.91 -5.52 3.93
N LYS A 146 0.57 -4.51 3.12
CA LYS A 146 1.15 -3.18 3.20
C LYS A 146 0.26 -2.33 4.10
N THR A 147 0.82 -1.73 5.15
CA THR A 147 0.08 -0.80 6.02
C THR A 147 0.51 0.63 5.73
N GLY A 148 -0.44 1.53 5.49
CA GLY A 148 -0.23 2.95 5.24
C GLY A 148 -0.72 3.82 6.40
N TYR A 149 -0.01 4.91 6.65
CA TYR A 149 -0.30 5.86 7.73
C TYR A 149 -0.15 7.30 7.24
N VAL A 150 -0.78 7.61 6.13
CA VAL A 150 -0.71 8.93 5.51
C VAL A 150 -1.41 9.97 6.38
N GLY A 151 -0.76 11.13 6.58
CA GLY A 151 -1.30 12.24 7.33
C GLY A 151 -0.94 12.24 8.82
N PRO A 152 -1.46 13.21 9.59
CA PRO A 152 -1.19 13.33 11.02
C PRO A 152 -1.87 12.21 11.81
N ILE A 153 -1.18 11.71 12.84
CA ILE A 153 -1.71 10.63 13.69
C ILE A 153 -3.03 11.01 14.34
N ILE A 154 -3.94 10.07 14.38
CA ILE A 154 -5.17 10.10 15.17
C ILE A 154 -5.09 8.95 16.20
N PRO A 155 -5.12 9.24 17.51
CA PRO A 155 -5.53 10.50 18.16
C PRO A 155 -4.51 11.64 18.01
N ARG A 156 -5.03 12.88 17.98
CA ARG A 156 -4.19 14.08 17.83
C ARG A 156 -3.24 14.26 19.01
N GLY A 157 -2.06 14.80 18.69
CA GLY A 157 -0.98 14.98 19.65
C GLY A 157 0.08 13.88 19.61
N GLU A 158 -0.22 12.76 18.93
CA GLU A 158 0.76 11.72 18.65
C GLU A 158 1.52 12.01 17.35
N HIS A 159 2.71 11.45 17.23
CA HIS A 159 3.60 11.62 16.06
C HIS A 159 4.10 10.26 15.56
N HIS A 160 4.37 10.16 14.24
CA HIS A 160 4.86 8.95 13.59
C HIS A 160 6.11 8.34 14.26
N ASP A 161 7.00 9.16 14.77
CA ASP A 161 8.22 8.74 15.48
C ASP A 161 8.04 8.72 17.00
N GLY A 162 6.82 8.93 17.52
CA GLY A 162 6.50 8.91 18.95
C GLY A 162 6.41 7.49 19.51
N GLN A 163 6.50 7.38 20.85
CA GLN A 163 6.47 6.09 21.55
C GLN A 163 5.17 5.30 21.28
N THR A 164 4.05 5.97 21.18
CA THR A 164 2.75 5.36 20.84
C THR A 164 2.83 4.63 19.50
N MET A 165 3.42 5.26 18.48
CA MET A 165 3.56 4.68 17.17
C MET A 165 4.60 3.56 17.11
N VAL A 166 5.71 3.68 17.84
CA VAL A 166 6.68 2.57 18.00
C VAL A 166 5.97 1.33 18.53
N ASN A 167 5.14 1.51 19.57
CA ASN A 167 4.37 0.41 20.17
C ASN A 167 3.33 -0.15 19.18
N HIS A 168 2.64 0.73 18.44
CA HIS A 168 1.65 0.36 17.44
C HIS A 168 2.25 -0.50 16.33
N TYR A 169 3.33 -0.07 15.69
CA TYR A 169 3.98 -0.85 14.62
C TYR A 169 4.43 -2.23 15.11
N LEU A 170 4.99 -2.27 16.33
CA LEU A 170 5.39 -3.54 16.92
C LEU A 170 4.17 -4.43 17.24
N HIS A 171 3.07 -3.83 17.72
CA HIS A 171 1.82 -4.55 17.96
C HIS A 171 1.28 -5.18 16.68
N VAL A 172 1.18 -4.41 15.60
CA VAL A 172 0.73 -4.91 14.29
C VAL A 172 1.61 -6.06 13.80
N ALA A 173 2.94 -5.92 13.91
CA ALA A 173 3.87 -6.98 13.51
C ALA A 173 3.67 -8.27 14.32
N LYS A 174 3.45 -8.16 15.64
CA LYS A 174 3.20 -9.30 16.53
C LYS A 174 1.86 -10.00 16.23
N GLU A 175 0.80 -9.23 16.05
CA GLU A 175 -0.52 -9.80 15.72
C GLU A 175 -0.49 -10.47 14.35
N ALA A 176 0.08 -9.82 13.35
CA ALA A 176 0.26 -10.39 12.02
C ALA A 176 1.10 -11.70 12.04
N ALA A 177 2.11 -11.80 12.92
CA ALA A 177 2.90 -13.01 13.08
C ALA A 177 2.06 -14.20 13.56
N LYS A 178 1.11 -14.00 14.48
CA LYS A 178 0.18 -15.05 14.95
C LYS A 178 -0.67 -15.60 13.79
N HIS A 179 -1.00 -14.75 12.84
CA HIS A 179 -1.75 -15.09 11.63
C HIS A 179 -0.87 -15.56 10.47
N LYS A 180 0.48 -15.62 10.65
CA LYS A 180 1.46 -15.96 9.60
C LYS A 180 1.44 -14.99 8.42
N ILE A 181 1.13 -13.72 8.69
CA ILE A 181 1.07 -12.64 7.71
C ILE A 181 2.35 -11.80 7.80
N MET A 182 2.92 -11.51 6.64
CA MET A 182 4.06 -10.59 6.51
C MET A 182 3.57 -9.14 6.47
N VAL A 183 4.35 -8.22 7.04
CA VAL A 183 4.02 -6.80 7.13
C VAL A 183 5.08 -5.96 6.42
N ASN A 184 4.63 -5.06 5.56
CA ASN A 184 5.39 -3.96 4.99
C ASN A 184 4.77 -2.65 5.49
N SER A 185 5.48 -1.91 6.35
CA SER A 185 4.94 -0.69 6.98
C SER A 185 5.44 0.55 6.26
N HIS A 186 4.52 1.34 5.70
CA HIS A 186 4.80 2.67 5.16
C HIS A 186 4.64 3.76 6.22
N GLU A 187 5.18 4.96 5.99
CA GLU A 187 5.25 6.08 6.94
C GLU A 187 5.74 5.67 8.36
N ALA A 188 6.39 4.53 8.45
CA ALA A 188 6.77 3.94 9.73
C ALA A 188 7.99 4.62 10.35
N VAL A 189 8.08 4.50 11.68
CA VAL A 189 9.29 4.82 12.43
C VAL A 189 10.52 4.10 11.85
N ARG A 190 11.67 4.72 11.97
CA ARG A 190 12.93 4.13 11.48
C ARG A 190 13.22 2.79 12.13
N PRO A 191 13.69 1.80 11.35
CA PRO A 191 13.92 0.46 11.88
C PRO A 191 15.08 0.44 12.88
N THR A 192 14.88 -0.36 13.92
CA THR A 192 15.87 -0.57 15.02
C THR A 192 16.39 -2.01 15.03
N GLY A 193 16.18 -2.77 13.96
CA GLY A 193 16.58 -4.19 13.87
C GLY A 193 15.52 -5.17 14.34
N LEU A 194 14.31 -4.72 14.73
CA LEU A 194 13.23 -5.60 15.19
C LEU A 194 12.75 -6.60 14.15
N HIS A 195 12.98 -6.36 12.86
CA HIS A 195 12.72 -7.32 11.79
C HIS A 195 13.55 -8.63 11.92
N ARG A 196 14.63 -8.63 12.71
CA ARG A 196 15.40 -9.84 13.04
C ARG A 196 14.73 -10.67 14.12
N THR A 197 13.99 -10.02 15.03
CA THR A 197 13.19 -10.69 16.07
C THR A 197 11.81 -11.08 15.51
N TYR A 198 11.22 -10.23 14.70
CA TYR A 198 9.93 -10.42 14.03
C TYR A 198 10.14 -10.45 12.51
N PRO A 199 10.61 -11.58 11.96
CA PRO A 199 10.98 -11.65 10.54
C PRO A 199 9.78 -11.53 9.58
N ASN A 200 8.55 -11.62 10.07
CA ASN A 200 7.34 -11.28 9.32
C ASN A 200 7.21 -9.76 9.07
N TRP A 201 7.88 -8.91 9.83
CA TRP A 201 8.02 -7.49 9.54
C TRP A 201 9.14 -7.31 8.51
N PHE A 202 8.85 -7.64 7.26
CA PHE A 202 9.85 -7.90 6.23
C PHE A 202 10.36 -6.64 5.53
N ALA A 203 9.60 -5.54 5.55
CA ALA A 203 10.00 -4.25 5.02
C ALA A 203 9.33 -3.08 5.74
N GLN A 204 9.97 -1.93 5.65
CA GLN A 204 9.44 -0.64 6.09
C GLN A 204 9.89 0.41 5.07
N GLU A 205 9.06 1.40 4.80
CA GLU A 205 9.48 2.56 4.02
C GLU A 205 10.45 3.42 4.85
N SER A 206 9.95 4.11 5.87
CA SER A 206 10.70 4.91 6.87
C SER A 206 11.70 5.92 6.29
N ALA A 207 11.60 6.24 5.02
CA ALA A 207 12.30 7.28 4.29
C ALA A 207 11.61 7.49 2.94
N ARG A 208 11.87 8.61 2.28
CA ARG A 208 11.25 8.92 0.99
C ARG A 208 11.66 7.90 -0.08
N GLY A 209 10.67 7.23 -0.66
CA GLY A 209 10.81 6.32 -1.79
C GLY A 209 10.56 7.03 -3.13
N THR A 210 10.37 6.24 -4.18
CA THR A 210 10.22 6.73 -5.56
C THR A 210 9.02 7.67 -5.74
N GLU A 211 7.94 7.52 -4.99
CA GLU A 211 6.76 8.38 -5.12
C GLU A 211 7.07 9.86 -4.88
N PHE A 212 8.02 10.17 -3.99
CA PHE A 212 8.45 11.55 -3.72
C PHE A 212 9.19 12.20 -4.90
N GLU A 213 9.59 11.43 -5.89
CA GLU A 213 10.14 11.98 -7.14
C GLU A 213 9.06 12.66 -7.99
N THR A 214 7.77 12.37 -7.75
CA THR A 214 6.66 12.94 -8.52
C THR A 214 6.14 14.28 -7.99
N PHE A 215 6.37 14.60 -6.72
CA PHE A 215 5.79 15.81 -6.11
C PHE A 215 6.75 16.64 -5.25
N GLU A 216 7.66 16.06 -4.51
CA GLU A 216 8.55 16.81 -3.61
C GLU A 216 10.05 16.60 -3.87
N GLY A 217 10.38 15.90 -4.95
CA GLY A 217 11.74 15.82 -5.47
C GLY A 217 12.75 15.14 -4.55
N ASN A 218 12.83 13.83 -4.63
CA ASN A 218 14.07 13.16 -4.25
C ASN A 218 15.07 13.35 -5.37
N ASN A 219 16.18 14.02 -5.09
CA ASN A 219 17.28 14.09 -6.04
C ASN A 219 17.96 12.72 -6.21
N PRO A 220 18.64 12.44 -7.32
CA PRO A 220 19.34 11.17 -7.53
C PRO A 220 20.35 10.82 -6.44
N ASP A 221 20.97 11.80 -5.82
CA ASP A 221 21.93 11.63 -4.70
C ASP A 221 21.23 11.11 -3.41
N HIS A 222 19.92 11.30 -3.24
CA HIS A 222 19.20 10.70 -2.10
C HIS A 222 19.42 9.20 -2.01
N THR A 223 19.36 8.49 -3.14
CA THR A 223 19.60 7.03 -3.14
C THR A 223 21.03 6.65 -2.80
N THR A 224 22.00 7.50 -3.07
CA THR A 224 23.40 7.20 -2.74
C THR A 224 23.73 7.27 -1.26
N ILE A 225 22.91 7.98 -0.47
CA ILE A 225 23.09 8.07 0.99
C ILE A 225 22.28 7.03 1.76
N LEU A 226 21.21 6.47 1.17
CA LEU A 226 20.36 5.48 1.84
C LEU A 226 21.13 4.25 2.35
N PRO A 227 22.10 3.66 1.63
CA PRO A 227 22.88 2.54 2.11
C PRO A 227 23.63 2.82 3.42
N PHE A 228 24.04 4.06 3.63
CA PHE A 228 24.84 4.50 4.79
C PHE A 228 24.00 5.12 5.91
N THR A 229 22.69 5.22 5.72
CA THR A 229 21.75 5.83 6.66
C THR A 229 20.55 4.92 6.91
N ARG A 230 19.50 5.04 6.12
CA ARG A 230 18.23 4.33 6.30
C ARG A 230 18.40 2.81 6.27
N LEU A 231 19.18 2.27 5.34
CA LEU A 231 19.35 0.83 5.16
C LEU A 231 20.19 0.17 6.25
N MET A 232 20.93 0.94 7.05
CA MET A 232 21.68 0.42 8.19
C MET A 232 20.77 -0.24 9.23
N GLY A 233 19.51 0.19 9.35
CA GLY A 233 18.54 -0.36 10.29
C GLY A 233 17.78 -1.59 9.78
N GLY A 234 17.80 -1.85 8.47
CA GLY A 234 17.06 -2.96 7.87
C GLY A 234 16.52 -2.65 6.47
N PRO A 235 15.81 -3.60 5.85
CA PRO A 235 15.29 -3.48 4.50
C PRO A 235 14.31 -2.31 4.35
N MET A 236 14.31 -1.69 3.18
CA MET A 236 13.44 -0.59 2.81
C MET A 236 12.57 -0.96 1.61
N ASP A 237 11.31 -0.57 1.66
CA ASP A 237 10.44 -0.56 0.49
C ASP A 237 10.61 0.76 -0.26
N TYR A 238 11.51 0.78 -1.23
CA TYR A 238 11.84 1.98 -2.01
C TYR A 238 10.95 2.16 -3.25
N THR A 239 10.31 1.09 -3.71
CA THR A 239 9.45 1.07 -4.91
C THR A 239 10.14 1.55 -6.20
N PRO A 240 11.32 1.04 -6.56
CA PRO A 240 12.03 1.42 -7.80
C PRO A 240 11.35 0.83 -9.04
N GLY A 241 11.88 1.17 -10.23
CA GLY A 241 11.49 0.53 -11.49
C GLY A 241 10.65 1.42 -12.41
N ILE A 242 10.60 2.72 -12.17
CA ILE A 242 9.91 3.67 -13.04
C ILE A 242 10.88 4.15 -14.13
N PHE A 243 10.76 3.59 -15.33
CA PHE A 243 11.69 3.86 -16.43
C PHE A 243 11.26 5.03 -17.32
N GLN A 244 10.01 5.45 -17.27
CA GLN A 244 9.53 6.65 -17.96
C GLN A 244 9.61 7.87 -17.03
N GLY A 245 10.67 8.64 -17.19
CA GLY A 245 10.91 9.82 -16.34
C GLY A 245 10.08 11.05 -16.70
N ASP A 246 9.56 11.14 -17.93
CA ASP A 246 8.67 12.22 -18.37
C ASP A 246 7.23 11.79 -18.25
N LEU A 247 6.53 12.25 -17.22
CA LEU A 247 5.15 11.87 -16.93
C LEU A 247 4.13 12.54 -17.86
N SER A 248 4.54 13.54 -18.66
CA SER A 248 3.64 14.21 -19.62
C SER A 248 3.12 13.26 -20.70
N VAL A 249 3.84 12.17 -20.97
CA VAL A 249 3.41 11.12 -21.93
C VAL A 249 2.16 10.36 -21.46
N TYR A 250 1.80 10.45 -20.19
CA TYR A 250 0.66 9.78 -19.60
C TYR A 250 -0.57 10.68 -19.40
N GLY A 251 -0.59 11.88 -19.98
CA GLY A 251 -1.76 12.77 -19.94
C GLY A 251 -1.53 14.05 -19.13
N ASN A 252 -2.23 14.25 -18.02
CA ASN A 252 -2.32 15.54 -17.33
C ASN A 252 -1.11 15.90 -16.43
N LYS A 253 -0.13 15.04 -16.30
CA LYS A 253 1.09 15.32 -15.53
C LYS A 253 2.13 15.99 -16.41
N THR A 254 2.67 17.10 -15.95
CA THR A 254 3.70 17.89 -16.68
C THR A 254 5.08 17.76 -16.06
N ASN A 255 5.18 17.17 -14.89
CA ASN A 255 6.42 17.03 -14.15
C ASN A 255 7.26 15.84 -14.67
N LYS A 256 8.56 16.00 -14.53
CA LYS A 256 9.54 14.94 -14.76
C LYS A 256 9.97 14.37 -13.42
N LEU A 257 10.22 13.05 -13.39
CA LEU A 257 10.84 12.43 -12.24
C LEU A 257 12.29 12.90 -12.10
N SER A 258 12.68 13.24 -10.89
CA SER A 258 14.08 13.55 -10.55
C SER A 258 14.88 12.26 -10.36
N THR A 259 15.06 11.50 -11.43
CA THR A 259 15.68 10.19 -11.41
C THR A 259 16.59 9.94 -12.62
N THR A 260 17.30 8.83 -12.59
CA THR A 260 18.04 8.29 -13.73
C THR A 260 17.65 6.83 -13.97
N LEU A 261 17.80 6.34 -15.21
CA LEU A 261 17.54 4.90 -15.50
C LEU A 261 18.44 3.99 -14.67
N VAL A 262 19.67 4.39 -14.43
CA VAL A 262 20.61 3.63 -13.59
C VAL A 262 20.10 3.52 -12.16
N LYS A 263 19.62 4.62 -11.58
CA LYS A 263 19.03 4.63 -10.24
C LYS A 263 17.83 3.69 -10.11
N GLN A 264 17.00 3.62 -11.15
CA GLN A 264 15.82 2.75 -11.16
C GLN A 264 16.15 1.27 -11.34
N LEU A 265 17.34 0.96 -11.91
CA LEU A 265 17.83 -0.40 -12.11
C LEU A 265 18.61 -0.94 -10.91
N ALA A 266 19.30 -0.07 -10.19
CA ALA A 266 20.20 -0.44 -9.09
C ALA A 266 19.45 -0.78 -7.81
#